data_c0d1ae509f2343abbb18655749e73f6d
#
_entry.id   c0d1ae509f2343abbb18655749e73f6d
#
_cell.length_a   1.000
_cell.length_b   1.000
_cell.length_c   1.000
_cell.angle_alpha   90.00
_cell.angle_beta   90.00
_cell.angle_gamma   90.00
#
_symmetry.space_group_name_H-M   'P 1'
#
loop_
_entity.id
_entity.type
_entity.pdbx_description
1 polymer ?
#
loop_
_entity_poly.entity_id
_entity_poly.type
_entity_poly.pdbx_seq_one_letter_code
_entity_poly.pdbx_strand_id
1 'polypeptide(L)'
;MIHVQTKIKIPFLWGRTVFCKKHWEKLNLIVGPNGSGKTILSQELGEQFLKQGYDVDFLKLDRDASDDDLQILKTNEKIRSKIEDVLSNMFAKSIRFEEKSDGTFVPIVVNKTWNLEYDLKDRECHGLKGILKLLIALYQREDGVLIVDEPELHLHPQFQLFFMNEIRKVTDNTNRIIFLITHSPFFIDLRFPKDLIGVVVCHINRAPTYIEELTHEDYELFRKFLPRFNTYHKQFFFSDNQIFVEGYTDQQIFAKLLPFIDGAKGSAGTGIIDVGGKDELGVFFKVCSLLGTDCRIISDLDSLFQSKLREMVCSDPRCKGWLEKQYERQLPFYQDIFSKKELAHEITLELLIRKLEKMLVQVGNILVEFDVTMILEEDVCAFLEKLQYLSEKHENVDAIDTFKTVILQGIMKIGDELSYFLPLPIAELLPRIKNLSNLIFAAIEAARVYVLPEGCIEHYYTQNNILYMPISGKDRLFHTELEHIASIDASQIRNEYSNLISILEKSCLRSISI
;
A
#
# COMPACT_ATOMS: atom_id res chain seq x y z
N MET A 1 24.19 -7.10 7.58
CA MET A 1 23.39 -8.35 7.76
C MET A 1 24.03 -9.23 8.83
N ILE A 2 23.22 -9.73 9.74
CA ILE A 2 23.61 -10.59 10.86
C ILE A 2 23.05 -11.97 10.58
N HIS A 3 23.90 -13.00 10.65
CA HIS A 3 23.50 -14.37 10.33
C HIS A 3 23.06 -15.09 11.62
N VAL A 4 21.76 -15.13 11.86
CA VAL A 4 21.12 -15.84 12.99
C VAL A 4 19.93 -16.62 12.46
N GLN A 5 20.04 -17.92 12.42
CA GLN A 5 18.93 -18.76 11.94
C GLN A 5 17.84 -18.86 13.00
N THR A 6 16.69 -18.31 12.70
CA THR A 6 15.49 -18.41 13.54
C THR A 6 14.47 -19.33 12.90
N LYS A 7 13.85 -20.20 13.72
CA LYS A 7 12.78 -21.11 13.29
C LYS A 7 11.70 -21.16 14.35
N ILE A 8 10.55 -20.53 14.07
CA ILE A 8 9.47 -20.33 15.03
C ILE A 8 8.19 -20.97 14.49
N LYS A 9 7.50 -21.68 15.38
CA LYS A 9 6.23 -22.33 15.09
C LYS A 9 5.22 -21.96 16.16
N ILE A 10 4.11 -21.32 15.77
CA ILE A 10 3.02 -20.94 16.67
C ILE A 10 1.70 -21.53 16.12
N PRO A 11 1.39 -22.81 16.48
CA PRO A 11 0.31 -23.56 15.82
C PRO A 11 -1.07 -22.93 15.97
N PHE A 12 -1.37 -22.29 17.10
CA PHE A 12 -2.66 -21.65 17.35
C PHE A 12 -2.88 -20.35 16.56
N LEU A 13 -1.79 -19.74 16.03
CA LEU A 13 -1.85 -18.57 15.16
C LEU A 13 -1.69 -18.92 13.67
N TRP A 14 -0.76 -19.84 13.35
CA TRP A 14 -0.31 -20.09 11.98
C TRP A 14 -0.59 -21.51 11.48
N GLY A 15 -1.28 -22.33 12.28
CA GLY A 15 -1.55 -23.72 11.94
C GLY A 15 -0.24 -24.51 11.77
N ARG A 16 -0.05 -25.12 10.60
CA ARG A 16 1.13 -25.94 10.29
C ARG A 16 2.31 -25.14 9.73
N THR A 17 2.13 -23.86 9.43
CA THR A 17 3.18 -23.03 8.84
C THR A 17 4.26 -22.68 9.86
N VAL A 18 5.47 -22.44 9.38
CA VAL A 18 6.65 -22.15 10.19
C VAL A 18 7.30 -20.88 9.67
N PHE A 19 7.61 -19.96 10.55
CA PHE A 19 8.43 -18.81 10.23
C PHE A 19 9.91 -19.21 10.29
N CYS A 20 10.65 -18.98 9.20
CA CYS A 20 12.09 -19.25 9.12
C CYS A 20 12.78 -18.05 8.49
N LYS A 21 13.72 -17.41 9.21
CA LYS A 21 14.53 -16.30 8.68
C LYS A 21 15.98 -16.49 9.10
N LYS A 22 16.93 -16.26 8.19
CA LYS A 22 18.36 -16.51 8.42
C LYS A 22 19.17 -15.22 8.55
N HIS A 23 18.72 -14.16 7.90
CA HIS A 23 19.45 -12.90 7.83
C HIS A 23 18.65 -11.78 8.49
N TRP A 24 19.29 -11.06 9.41
CA TRP A 24 18.69 -9.97 10.15
C TRP A 24 19.48 -8.68 9.92
N GLU A 25 18.78 -7.57 9.88
CA GLU A 25 19.42 -6.26 9.85
C GLU A 25 19.70 -5.77 11.28
N LYS A 26 20.48 -4.68 11.43
CA LYS A 26 20.65 -4.07 12.75
C LYS A 26 19.35 -3.45 13.26
N LEU A 27 18.50 -2.96 12.36
CA LEU A 27 17.15 -2.49 12.66
C LEU A 27 16.13 -3.39 11.97
N ASN A 28 15.23 -3.96 12.75
CA ASN A 28 14.16 -4.81 12.26
C ASN A 28 12.81 -4.31 12.75
N LEU A 29 11.83 -4.29 11.84
CA LEU A 29 10.48 -3.82 12.10
C LEU A 29 9.52 -5.01 12.05
N ILE A 30 8.76 -5.25 13.11
CA ILE A 30 7.70 -6.26 13.16
C ILE A 30 6.38 -5.50 13.09
N VAL A 31 5.70 -5.61 11.95
CA VAL A 31 4.48 -4.87 11.63
C VAL A 31 3.34 -5.81 11.31
N GLY A 32 2.13 -5.29 11.20
CA GLY A 32 0.94 -6.08 10.86
C GLY A 32 -0.28 -5.68 11.69
N PRO A 33 -1.47 -6.21 11.37
CA PRO A 33 -2.72 -5.85 12.03
C PRO A 33 -2.75 -6.31 13.50
N ASN A 34 -3.73 -5.76 14.23
CA ASN A 34 -4.00 -6.19 15.60
C ASN A 34 -4.39 -7.68 15.64
N GLY A 35 -3.92 -8.40 16.65
CA GLY A 35 -4.19 -9.84 16.79
C GLY A 35 -3.38 -10.75 15.86
N SER A 36 -2.44 -10.24 15.06
CA SER A 36 -1.57 -11.05 14.19
C SER A 36 -0.42 -11.77 14.92
N GLY A 37 -0.29 -11.58 16.24
CA GLY A 37 0.70 -12.29 17.07
C GLY A 37 2.09 -11.66 17.10
N LYS A 38 2.24 -10.36 16.81
CA LYS A 38 3.54 -9.66 16.81
C LYS A 38 4.31 -9.78 18.11
N THR A 39 3.65 -9.54 19.24
CA THR A 39 4.27 -9.66 20.58
C THR A 39 4.74 -11.10 20.87
N ILE A 40 3.95 -12.11 20.47
CA ILE A 40 4.34 -13.52 20.66
C ILE A 40 5.54 -13.86 19.78
N LEU A 41 5.51 -13.43 18.50
CA LEU A 41 6.65 -13.61 17.60
C LEU A 41 7.93 -12.99 18.18
N SER A 42 7.85 -11.79 18.73
CA SER A 42 9.01 -11.08 19.27
C SER A 42 9.58 -11.75 20.53
N GLN A 43 8.73 -12.33 21.38
CA GLN A 43 9.14 -13.12 22.53
C GLN A 43 9.90 -14.38 22.09
N GLU A 44 9.35 -15.11 21.14
CA GLU A 44 10.00 -16.31 20.57
C GLU A 44 11.33 -15.96 19.88
N LEU A 45 11.39 -14.81 19.17
CA LEU A 45 12.63 -14.31 18.60
C LEU A 45 13.66 -14.03 19.68
N GLY A 46 13.29 -13.35 20.77
CA GLY A 46 14.17 -13.09 21.91
C GLY A 46 14.76 -14.38 22.49
N GLU A 47 13.93 -15.42 22.68
CA GLU A 47 14.40 -16.72 23.14
C GLU A 47 15.37 -17.40 22.15
N GLN A 48 15.12 -17.28 20.85
CA GLN A 48 16.01 -17.83 19.82
C GLN A 48 17.39 -17.15 19.82
N PHE A 49 17.42 -15.82 20.01
CA PHE A 49 18.68 -15.07 20.12
C PHE A 49 19.43 -15.40 21.41
N LEU A 50 18.72 -15.52 22.55
CA LEU A 50 19.31 -15.98 23.81
C LEU A 50 19.97 -17.37 23.69
N LYS A 51 19.29 -18.33 23.04
CA LYS A 51 19.83 -19.68 22.79
C LYS A 51 21.09 -19.69 21.92
N GLN A 52 21.30 -18.63 21.12
CA GLN A 52 22.48 -18.45 20.27
C GLN A 52 23.57 -17.57 20.92
N GLY A 53 23.41 -17.24 22.20
CA GLY A 53 24.43 -16.57 23.01
C GLY A 53 24.39 -15.04 22.96
N TYR A 54 23.31 -14.46 22.44
CA TYR A 54 23.10 -13.01 22.49
C TYR A 54 22.47 -12.59 23.82
N ASP A 55 22.90 -11.48 24.38
CA ASP A 55 22.16 -10.80 25.43
C ASP A 55 20.90 -10.16 24.84
N VAL A 56 19.74 -10.34 25.48
CA VAL A 56 18.46 -9.84 25.00
C VAL A 56 17.78 -8.98 26.07
N ASP A 57 17.57 -7.72 25.75
CA ASP A 57 16.77 -6.80 26.55
C ASP A 57 15.37 -6.69 25.92
N PHE A 58 14.32 -6.94 26.72
CA PHE A 58 12.94 -6.84 26.25
C PHE A 58 12.21 -5.70 26.97
N LEU A 59 11.85 -4.66 26.24
CA LEU A 59 11.10 -3.54 26.75
C LEU A 59 9.60 -3.69 26.41
N LYS A 60 8.82 -4.09 27.43
CA LYS A 60 7.37 -4.30 27.31
C LYS A 60 6.59 -2.98 27.40
N LEU A 61 5.27 -3.06 27.46
CA LEU A 61 4.35 -1.93 27.47
C LEU A 61 4.47 -0.99 28.67
N ASP A 62 4.99 -1.46 29.79
CA ASP A 62 5.25 -0.61 30.96
C ASP A 62 6.38 0.39 30.66
N ARG A 63 6.03 1.67 30.65
CA ARG A 63 6.92 2.80 30.28
C ARG A 63 7.41 3.62 31.47
N ASP A 64 7.02 3.29 32.67
CA ASP A 64 7.59 3.98 33.85
C ASP A 64 9.03 3.50 34.10
N ALA A 65 9.94 4.45 34.27
CA ALA A 65 11.31 4.11 34.61
C ALA A 65 11.38 3.44 35.98
N SER A 66 11.91 2.24 36.02
CA SER A 66 12.11 1.47 37.24
C SER A 66 13.21 2.08 38.11
N ASP A 67 13.31 1.66 39.37
CA ASP A 67 14.40 2.06 40.23
C ASP A 67 15.78 1.62 39.68
N ASP A 68 15.82 0.47 39.00
CA ASP A 68 17.03 -0.01 38.33
C ASP A 68 17.42 0.91 37.15
N ASP A 69 16.46 1.37 36.33
CA ASP A 69 16.71 2.33 35.26
C ASP A 69 17.28 3.64 35.80
N LEU A 70 16.71 4.14 36.89
CA LEU A 70 17.17 5.35 37.54
C LEU A 70 18.54 5.18 38.20
N GLN A 71 18.85 4.00 38.72
CA GLN A 71 20.17 3.65 39.24
C GLN A 71 21.23 3.66 38.12
N ILE A 72 20.90 3.17 36.93
CA ILE A 72 21.79 3.26 35.75
C ILE A 72 22.12 4.71 35.43
N LEU A 73 21.11 5.59 35.42
CA LEU A 73 21.32 7.03 35.19
C LEU A 73 22.19 7.67 36.28
N LYS A 74 22.02 7.26 37.53
CA LYS A 74 22.82 7.77 38.65
C LYS A 74 24.30 7.38 38.54
N THR A 75 24.54 6.11 38.16
CA THR A 75 25.89 5.52 38.19
C THR A 75 26.69 5.67 36.90
N ASN A 76 26.00 5.70 35.74
CA ASN A 76 26.66 5.78 34.43
C ASN A 76 26.63 7.21 33.86
N GLU A 77 27.72 7.92 34.04
CA GLU A 77 27.86 9.30 33.59
C GLU A 77 27.75 9.46 32.06
N LYS A 78 28.26 8.49 31.27
CA LYS A 78 28.19 8.54 29.80
C LYS A 78 26.74 8.46 29.29
N ILE A 79 25.93 7.58 29.88
CA ILE A 79 24.49 7.45 29.54
C ILE A 79 23.74 8.69 30.00
N ARG A 80 23.99 9.11 31.26
CA ARG A 80 23.36 10.30 31.82
C ARG A 80 23.60 11.56 30.97
N SER A 81 24.85 11.84 30.58
CA SER A 81 25.18 13.00 29.74
C SER A 81 24.44 12.99 28.42
N LYS A 82 24.37 11.84 27.72
CA LYS A 82 23.60 11.72 26.47
C LYS A 82 22.10 12.01 26.67
N ILE A 83 21.51 11.50 27.73
CA ILE A 83 20.09 11.70 28.04
C ILE A 83 19.83 13.14 28.48
N GLU A 84 20.69 13.73 29.27
CA GLU A 84 20.61 15.15 29.70
C GLU A 84 20.72 16.11 28.50
N ASP A 85 21.55 15.80 27.52
CA ASP A 85 21.62 16.57 26.28
C ASP A 85 20.27 16.54 25.55
N VAL A 86 19.64 15.36 25.45
CA VAL A 86 18.31 15.21 24.86
C VAL A 86 17.26 15.98 25.65
N LEU A 87 17.20 15.77 26.96
CA LEU A 87 16.21 16.43 27.83
C LEU A 87 16.37 17.94 27.82
N SER A 88 17.60 18.42 27.82
CA SER A 88 17.92 19.84 27.80
C SER A 88 17.50 20.49 26.47
N ASN A 89 17.84 19.86 25.35
CA ASN A 89 17.60 20.42 24.02
C ASN A 89 16.11 20.38 23.63
N MET A 90 15.39 19.30 24.01
CA MET A 90 14.01 19.12 23.60
C MET A 90 12.98 19.67 24.59
N PHE A 91 13.30 19.64 25.89
CA PHE A 91 12.32 19.94 26.93
C PHE A 91 12.77 21.08 27.87
N ALA A 92 13.98 21.62 27.70
CA ALA A 92 14.62 22.55 28.64
C ALA A 92 14.61 21.97 30.07
N LYS A 93 14.83 20.66 30.20
CA LYS A 93 14.83 19.95 31.49
C LYS A 93 16.17 19.26 31.72
N SER A 94 16.52 19.03 33.00
CA SER A 94 17.62 18.15 33.42
C SER A 94 17.17 17.31 34.61
N ILE A 95 17.92 16.24 34.92
CA ILE A 95 17.63 15.36 36.04
C ILE A 95 18.82 15.42 37.01
N ARG A 96 18.55 15.67 38.27
CA ARG A 96 19.52 15.53 39.35
C ARG A 96 19.02 14.49 40.36
N PHE A 97 19.93 13.94 41.12
CA PHE A 97 19.60 12.94 42.14
C PHE A 97 19.87 13.50 43.51
N GLU A 98 18.85 13.49 44.38
CA GLU A 98 18.98 13.85 45.79
C GLU A 98 19.04 12.59 46.64
N GLU A 99 20.00 12.47 47.51
CA GLU A 99 20.16 11.36 48.43
C GLU A 99 19.37 11.63 49.72
N LYS A 100 18.54 10.67 50.10
CA LYS A 100 17.79 10.71 51.35
C LYS A 100 18.62 10.16 52.50
N SER A 101 18.23 10.48 53.73
CA SER A 101 18.88 10.02 54.95
C SER A 101 18.90 8.49 55.13
N ASP A 102 18.05 7.75 54.44
CA ASP A 102 17.99 6.29 54.43
C ASP A 102 18.88 5.65 53.33
N GLY A 103 19.69 6.43 52.62
CA GLY A 103 20.53 5.98 51.51
C GLY A 103 19.79 5.76 50.18
N THR A 104 18.48 6.00 50.14
CA THR A 104 17.72 6.00 48.89
C THR A 104 17.91 7.35 48.16
N PHE A 105 17.58 7.37 46.86
CA PHE A 105 17.68 8.61 46.09
C PHE A 105 16.34 8.96 45.41
N VAL A 106 16.13 10.25 45.24
CA VAL A 106 14.97 10.79 44.51
C VAL A 106 15.46 11.48 43.24
N PRO A 107 14.92 11.08 42.06
CA PRO A 107 15.20 11.78 40.82
C PRO A 107 14.40 13.10 40.75
N ILE A 108 15.10 14.22 40.77
CA ILE A 108 14.48 15.54 40.67
C ILE A 108 14.63 16.09 39.26
N VAL A 109 13.51 16.46 38.66
CA VAL A 109 13.50 17.20 37.39
C VAL A 109 13.66 18.69 37.67
N VAL A 110 14.63 19.27 36.99
CA VAL A 110 14.86 20.72 36.99
C VAL A 110 14.33 21.29 35.67
N ASN A 111 13.22 22.00 35.71
CA ASN A 111 12.70 22.74 34.58
C ASN A 111 13.45 24.08 34.44
N LYS A 112 14.32 24.16 33.43
CA LYS A 112 15.19 25.34 33.20
C LYS A 112 14.41 26.58 32.77
N THR A 113 13.26 26.43 32.15
CA THR A 113 12.44 27.56 31.69
C THR A 113 11.81 28.33 32.84
N TRP A 114 11.33 27.61 33.84
CA TRP A 114 10.58 28.20 34.96
C TRP A 114 11.36 28.19 36.28
N ASN A 115 12.56 27.61 36.26
CA ASN A 115 13.42 27.40 37.44
C ASN A 115 12.64 26.65 38.58
N LEU A 116 11.92 25.62 38.20
CA LEU A 116 11.12 24.80 39.10
C LEU A 116 11.71 23.41 39.22
N GLU A 117 11.66 22.87 40.42
CA GLU A 117 12.13 21.52 40.73
C GLU A 117 11.00 20.68 41.27
N TYR A 118 10.94 19.42 40.84
CA TYR A 118 9.90 18.48 41.27
C TYR A 118 10.34 17.02 41.10
N ASP A 119 9.71 16.13 41.85
CA ASP A 119 9.94 14.68 41.74
C ASP A 119 9.51 14.14 40.37
N LEU A 120 10.40 13.44 39.69
CA LEU A 120 10.16 12.82 38.39
C LEU A 120 9.05 11.75 38.47
N LYS A 121 9.05 10.95 39.57
CA LYS A 121 8.08 9.86 39.69
C LYS A 121 6.65 10.39 39.89
N ASP A 122 6.49 11.41 40.72
CA ASP A 122 5.18 11.88 41.15
C ASP A 122 4.56 12.91 40.20
N ARG A 123 5.36 13.80 39.61
CA ARG A 123 4.84 15.00 38.93
C ARG A 123 5.14 15.11 37.46
N GLU A 124 6.01 14.23 36.91
CA GLU A 124 6.30 14.28 35.49
C GLU A 124 5.25 13.52 34.67
N CYS A 125 5.03 13.95 33.43
CA CYS A 125 4.08 13.34 32.51
C CYS A 125 4.57 11.96 32.02
N HIS A 126 3.63 11.06 31.69
CA HIS A 126 3.94 9.72 31.20
C HIS A 126 4.78 9.72 29.91
N GLY A 127 4.58 10.70 29.02
CA GLY A 127 5.35 10.82 27.79
C GLY A 127 6.85 11.01 28.03
N LEU A 128 7.25 11.89 28.97
CA LEU A 128 8.65 12.11 29.29
C LEU A 128 9.27 10.92 30.04
N LYS A 129 8.51 10.31 30.97
CA LYS A 129 8.93 9.06 31.65
C LYS A 129 9.20 7.96 30.63
N GLY A 130 8.27 7.80 29.66
CA GLY A 130 8.41 6.83 28.58
C GLY A 130 9.64 7.06 27.70
N ILE A 131 9.90 8.31 27.29
CA ILE A 131 11.12 8.66 26.54
C ILE A 131 12.37 8.34 27.34
N LEU A 132 12.39 8.68 28.61
CA LEU A 132 13.53 8.42 29.49
C LEU A 132 13.85 6.92 29.52
N LYS A 133 12.84 6.07 29.76
CA LYS A 133 13.01 4.61 29.77
C LYS A 133 13.50 4.08 28.43
N LEU A 134 12.94 4.56 27.32
CA LEU A 134 13.34 4.18 25.97
C LEU A 134 14.81 4.55 25.70
N LEU A 135 15.24 5.75 26.10
CA LEU A 135 16.63 6.21 25.91
C LEU A 135 17.61 5.43 26.79
N ILE A 136 17.25 5.13 28.04
CA ILE A 136 18.07 4.28 28.92
C ILE A 136 18.27 2.92 28.26
N ALA A 137 17.20 2.25 27.87
CA ALA A 137 17.27 0.93 27.22
C ALA A 137 18.10 0.98 25.92
N LEU A 138 17.99 2.06 25.15
CA LEU A 138 18.72 2.24 23.90
C LEU A 138 20.24 2.42 24.12
N TYR A 139 20.63 3.21 25.13
CA TYR A 139 22.05 3.56 25.35
C TYR A 139 22.77 2.64 26.33
N GLN A 140 22.04 1.79 27.06
CA GLN A 140 22.60 0.95 28.12
C GLN A 140 23.68 -0.01 27.62
N ARG A 141 23.56 -0.49 26.38
CA ARG A 141 24.50 -1.44 25.76
C ARG A 141 24.84 -1.04 24.33
N GLU A 142 26.04 -1.38 23.89
CA GLU A 142 26.53 -1.16 22.52
C GLU A 142 26.41 -2.45 21.64
N ASP A 143 26.06 -3.58 22.23
CA ASP A 143 25.87 -4.88 21.60
C ASP A 143 24.60 -5.58 22.10
N GLY A 144 24.39 -6.82 21.66
CA GLY A 144 23.19 -7.61 22.01
C GLY A 144 21.94 -7.20 21.26
N VAL A 145 20.81 -7.63 21.75
CA VAL A 145 19.49 -7.45 21.12
C VAL A 145 18.59 -6.62 22.03
N LEU A 146 17.97 -5.59 21.46
CA LEU A 146 16.92 -4.83 22.12
C LEU A 146 15.60 -5.05 21.38
N ILE A 147 14.60 -5.55 22.08
CA ILE A 147 13.25 -5.72 21.57
C ILE A 147 12.34 -4.70 22.26
N VAL A 148 11.70 -3.84 21.48
CA VAL A 148 10.79 -2.79 21.98
C VAL A 148 9.41 -3.03 21.44
N ASP A 149 8.46 -3.31 22.34
CA ASP A 149 7.05 -3.51 21.99
C ASP A 149 6.28 -2.20 22.15
N GLU A 150 5.62 -1.76 21.07
CA GLU A 150 4.85 -0.50 20.97
C GLU A 150 5.62 0.74 21.46
N PRO A 151 6.76 1.10 20.83
CA PRO A 151 7.54 2.29 21.23
C PRO A 151 6.74 3.60 21.17
N GLU A 152 5.65 3.64 20.40
CA GLU A 152 4.75 4.79 20.27
C GLU A 152 3.90 5.09 21.50
N LEU A 153 3.77 4.15 22.44
CA LEU A 153 2.88 4.30 23.59
C LEU A 153 3.19 5.56 24.40
N HIS A 154 2.20 6.44 24.54
CA HIS A 154 2.29 7.76 25.20
C HIS A 154 3.24 8.77 24.53
N LEU A 155 3.74 8.49 23.32
CA LEU A 155 4.63 9.41 22.61
C LEU A 155 3.90 10.21 21.52
N HIS A 156 4.05 11.53 21.59
CA HIS A 156 3.65 12.40 20.48
C HIS A 156 4.46 12.06 19.20
N PRO A 157 3.88 12.17 17.99
CA PRO A 157 4.56 11.85 16.72
C PRO A 157 5.97 12.45 16.56
N GLN A 158 6.18 13.69 17.01
CA GLN A 158 7.52 14.33 16.96
C GLN A 158 8.55 13.57 17.80
N PHE A 159 8.14 13.03 18.95
CA PHE A 159 9.04 12.24 19.80
C PHE A 159 9.30 10.86 19.24
N GLN A 160 8.32 10.28 18.53
CA GLN A 160 8.52 9.03 17.81
C GLN A 160 9.58 9.19 16.71
N LEU A 161 9.50 10.27 15.91
CA LEU A 161 10.50 10.59 14.89
C LEU A 161 11.88 10.86 15.51
N PHE A 162 11.93 11.60 16.62
CA PHE A 162 13.17 11.82 17.35
C PHE A 162 13.78 10.51 17.82
N PHE A 163 13.02 9.66 18.50
CA PHE A 163 13.48 8.38 19.02
C PHE A 163 13.94 7.45 17.89
N MET A 164 13.23 7.45 16.75
CA MET A 164 13.64 6.72 15.57
C MET A 164 15.01 7.17 15.04
N ASN A 165 15.29 8.48 15.04
CA ASN A 165 16.61 9.00 14.67
C ASN A 165 17.70 8.56 15.66
N GLU A 166 17.42 8.52 16.97
CA GLU A 166 18.37 8.00 17.97
C GLU A 166 18.64 6.51 17.79
N ILE A 167 17.62 5.71 17.47
CA ILE A 167 17.76 4.29 17.11
C ILE A 167 18.71 4.12 15.92
N ARG A 168 18.53 4.92 14.85
CA ARG A 168 19.45 4.89 13.70
C ARG A 168 20.88 5.22 14.07
N LYS A 169 21.09 6.27 14.86
CA LYS A 169 22.44 6.61 15.34
C LYS A 169 23.09 5.45 16.09
N VAL A 170 22.34 4.77 16.95
CA VAL A 170 22.87 3.60 17.70
C VAL A 170 23.16 2.44 16.75
N THR A 171 22.26 2.08 15.86
CA THR A 171 22.46 0.97 14.91
C THR A 171 23.59 1.22 13.92
N ASP A 172 23.82 2.48 13.53
CA ASP A 172 24.94 2.85 12.64
C ASP A 172 26.30 2.80 13.34
N ASN A 173 26.37 3.15 14.65
CA ASN A 173 27.61 3.30 15.38
C ASN A 173 27.95 2.13 16.33
N THR A 174 27.06 1.16 16.50
CA THR A 174 27.24 0.02 17.42
C THR A 174 26.90 -1.30 16.74
N ASN A 175 27.07 -2.41 17.45
CA ASN A 175 26.68 -3.75 16.99
C ASN A 175 25.32 -4.18 17.55
N ARG A 176 24.54 -3.26 18.12
CA ARG A 176 23.25 -3.58 18.70
C ARG A 176 22.23 -3.91 17.61
N ILE A 177 21.48 -4.96 17.83
CA ILE A 177 20.36 -5.40 16.99
C ILE A 177 19.07 -4.91 17.66
N ILE A 178 18.25 -4.20 16.92
CA ILE A 178 17.01 -3.63 17.46
C ILE A 178 15.80 -4.17 16.70
N PHE A 179 14.81 -4.66 17.45
CA PHE A 179 13.51 -5.06 16.96
C PHE A 179 12.46 -4.07 17.49
N LEU A 180 11.72 -3.45 16.59
CA LEU A 180 10.58 -2.59 16.93
C LEU A 180 9.29 -3.28 16.52
N ILE A 181 8.41 -3.52 17.48
CA ILE A 181 7.05 -3.99 17.23
C ILE A 181 6.17 -2.74 17.29
N THR A 182 5.61 -2.33 16.17
CA THR A 182 4.93 -1.03 16.10
C THR A 182 3.66 -1.07 15.27
N HIS A 183 2.72 -0.19 15.62
CA HIS A 183 1.55 0.20 14.85
C HIS A 183 1.64 1.64 14.36
N SER A 184 2.76 2.33 14.60
CA SER A 184 2.94 3.71 14.19
C SER A 184 3.71 3.83 12.88
N PRO A 185 3.19 4.56 11.89
CA PRO A 185 3.90 4.82 10.63
C PRO A 185 5.16 5.67 10.84
N PHE A 186 5.30 6.36 11.97
CA PHE A 186 6.48 7.18 12.29
C PHE A 186 7.70 6.32 12.66
N PHE A 187 7.50 5.07 13.09
CA PHE A 187 8.59 4.13 13.33
C PHE A 187 8.99 3.32 12.11
N ILE A 188 8.24 3.40 11.01
CA ILE A 188 8.62 2.79 9.74
C ILE A 188 9.58 3.73 9.02
N ASP A 189 10.88 3.59 9.28
CA ASP A 189 11.93 4.39 8.67
C ASP A 189 12.66 3.58 7.60
N LEU A 190 12.19 3.69 6.36
CA LEU A 190 12.73 3.01 5.18
C LEU A 190 13.49 4.04 4.33
N ARG A 191 14.79 4.18 4.57
CA ARG A 191 15.65 5.16 3.87
C ARG A 191 16.29 4.56 2.61
N PHE A 192 16.60 3.27 2.67
CA PHE A 192 17.28 2.55 1.62
C PHE A 192 16.52 1.26 1.30
N PRO A 193 16.60 0.74 0.07
CA PRO A 193 15.95 -0.52 -0.30
C PRO A 193 16.28 -1.69 0.64
N LYS A 194 17.51 -1.76 1.13
CA LYS A 194 17.95 -2.79 2.10
C LYS A 194 17.13 -2.79 3.39
N ASP A 195 16.57 -1.64 3.81
CA ASP A 195 15.77 -1.55 5.03
C ASP A 195 14.49 -2.41 4.94
N LEU A 196 13.99 -2.67 3.72
CA LEU A 196 12.86 -3.59 3.49
C LEU A 196 13.17 -5.03 3.90
N ILE A 197 14.43 -5.45 3.87
CA ILE A 197 14.86 -6.79 4.32
C ILE A 197 14.67 -6.93 5.84
N GLY A 198 14.78 -5.82 6.59
CA GLY A 198 14.51 -5.77 8.02
C GLY A 198 13.02 -5.78 8.40
N VAL A 199 12.10 -5.72 7.43
CA VAL A 199 10.67 -5.70 7.71
C VAL A 199 10.12 -7.13 7.76
N VAL A 200 9.42 -7.45 8.85
CA VAL A 200 8.65 -8.69 9.03
C VAL A 200 7.18 -8.32 9.15
N VAL A 201 6.36 -8.79 8.23
CA VAL A 201 4.92 -8.52 8.22
C VAL A 201 4.17 -9.71 8.81
N CYS A 202 3.54 -9.50 9.95
CA CYS A 202 2.65 -10.47 10.58
C CYS A 202 1.26 -10.42 9.95
N HIS A 203 0.64 -11.58 9.81
CA HIS A 203 -0.68 -11.73 9.21
C HIS A 203 -1.63 -12.46 10.17
N ILE A 204 -2.92 -12.28 9.94
CA ILE A 204 -3.92 -13.08 10.63
C ILE A 204 -3.97 -14.48 9.99
N ASN A 205 -3.91 -15.52 10.82
CA ASN A 205 -4.04 -16.93 10.44
C ASN A 205 -2.97 -17.52 9.50
N ARG A 206 -1.83 -16.86 9.32
CA ARG A 206 -0.68 -17.42 8.59
C ARG A 206 0.64 -16.93 9.18
N ALA A 207 1.72 -17.64 8.87
CA ALA A 207 3.07 -17.24 9.31
C ALA A 207 3.46 -15.86 8.73
N PRO A 208 4.27 -15.09 9.46
CA PRO A 208 4.81 -13.82 8.99
C PRO A 208 5.60 -13.98 7.70
N THR A 209 5.57 -12.93 6.89
CA THR A 209 6.33 -12.84 5.65
C THR A 209 7.41 -11.76 5.75
N TYR A 210 8.44 -11.89 4.91
CA TYR A 210 9.57 -10.97 4.87
C TYR A 210 10.27 -11.09 3.52
N ILE A 211 11.08 -10.11 3.17
CA ILE A 211 11.96 -10.15 1.99
C ILE A 211 13.30 -10.74 2.41
N GLU A 212 13.73 -11.83 1.77
CA GLU A 212 15.04 -12.44 2.04
C GLU A 212 16.14 -11.67 1.31
N GLU A 213 15.95 -11.41 0.02
CA GLU A 213 16.88 -10.71 -0.85
C GLU A 213 16.11 -9.84 -1.84
N LEU A 214 16.74 -8.76 -2.29
CA LEU A 214 16.25 -7.90 -3.37
C LEU A 214 17.08 -8.18 -4.62
N THR A 215 16.42 -8.35 -5.76
CA THR A 215 17.10 -8.37 -7.05
C THR A 215 17.68 -6.98 -7.36
N HIS A 216 18.61 -6.91 -8.31
CA HIS A 216 19.14 -5.61 -8.73
C HIS A 216 18.05 -4.68 -9.28
N GLU A 217 17.08 -5.22 -10.00
CA GLU A 217 15.93 -4.48 -10.54
C GLU A 217 15.04 -3.95 -9.42
N ASP A 218 14.73 -4.78 -8.42
CA ASP A 218 13.95 -4.37 -7.24
C ASP A 218 14.68 -3.27 -6.47
N TYR A 219 16.01 -3.39 -6.30
CA TYR A 219 16.80 -2.39 -5.61
C TYR A 219 16.72 -1.03 -6.30
N GLU A 220 16.90 -0.98 -7.63
CA GLU A 220 16.82 0.27 -8.40
C GLU A 220 15.40 0.86 -8.41
N LEU A 221 14.37 0.01 -8.47
CA LEU A 221 12.97 0.42 -8.38
C LEU A 221 12.71 1.11 -7.03
N PHE A 222 13.06 0.45 -5.93
CA PHE A 222 12.80 0.98 -4.59
C PHE A 222 13.68 2.18 -4.24
N ARG A 223 14.89 2.26 -4.75
CA ARG A 223 15.75 3.45 -4.57
C ARG A 223 15.09 4.72 -5.09
N LYS A 224 14.35 4.63 -6.20
CA LYS A 224 13.61 5.76 -6.77
C LYS A 224 12.30 6.04 -6.03
N PHE A 225 11.69 5.02 -5.49
CA PHE A 225 10.37 5.08 -4.85
C PHE A 225 10.41 5.53 -3.39
N LEU A 226 11.31 4.97 -2.56
CA LEU A 226 11.33 5.21 -1.11
C LEU A 226 11.35 6.69 -0.68
N PRO A 227 12.01 7.63 -1.40
CA PRO A 227 11.93 9.05 -1.08
C PRO A 227 10.52 9.65 -1.15
N ARG A 228 9.62 9.04 -1.93
CA ARG A 228 8.22 9.44 -2.08
C ARG A 228 7.29 8.71 -1.11
N PHE A 229 7.79 7.66 -0.46
CA PHE A 229 7.04 6.82 0.46
C PHE A 229 6.82 7.55 1.81
N ASN A 230 5.77 8.33 1.88
CA ASN A 230 5.46 9.19 3.03
C ASN A 230 4.77 8.43 4.18
N THR A 231 4.51 9.11 5.28
CA THR A 231 3.88 8.56 6.49
C THR A 231 2.47 8.01 6.22
N TYR A 232 1.72 8.63 5.30
CA TYR A 232 0.39 8.17 4.92
C TYR A 232 0.45 6.81 4.20
N HIS A 233 1.36 6.65 3.25
CA HIS A 233 1.56 5.39 2.55
C HIS A 233 1.93 4.24 3.50
N LYS A 234 2.69 4.51 4.57
CA LYS A 234 3.14 3.48 5.53
C LYS A 234 2.00 2.83 6.31
N GLN A 235 0.80 3.41 6.28
CA GLN A 235 -0.38 2.83 6.93
C GLN A 235 -0.74 1.45 6.36
N PHE A 236 -0.33 1.14 5.12
CA PHE A 236 -0.61 -0.16 4.51
C PHE A 236 -0.02 -1.35 5.29
N PHE A 237 1.01 -1.14 6.11
CA PHE A 237 1.57 -2.20 6.96
C PHE A 237 0.64 -2.64 8.09
N PHE A 238 -0.38 -1.85 8.43
CA PHE A 238 -1.20 -2.07 9.63
C PHE A 238 -2.64 -2.49 9.37
N SER A 239 -3.06 -2.52 8.13
CA SER A 239 -4.42 -2.90 7.76
C SER A 239 -4.44 -4.21 6.98
N ASP A 240 -5.49 -5.01 7.20
CA ASP A 240 -5.69 -6.29 6.53
C ASP A 240 -6.24 -6.17 5.12
N ASN A 241 -6.83 -5.04 4.78
CA ASN A 241 -7.52 -4.83 3.52
C ASN A 241 -7.18 -3.44 2.99
N GLN A 242 -6.13 -3.36 2.16
CA GLN A 242 -5.70 -2.13 1.54
C GLN A 242 -6.15 -2.08 0.09
N ILE A 243 -6.76 -0.95 -0.28
CA ILE A 243 -7.09 -0.61 -1.66
C ILE A 243 -6.23 0.58 -2.05
N PHE A 244 -5.39 0.41 -3.05
CA PHE A 244 -4.58 1.47 -3.63
C PHE A 244 -5.28 2.03 -4.86
N VAL A 245 -5.29 3.35 -4.95
CA VAL A 245 -5.89 4.11 -6.06
C VAL A 245 -4.87 5.11 -6.62
N GLU A 246 -5.09 5.62 -7.83
CA GLU A 246 -4.11 6.45 -8.53
C GLU A 246 -3.86 7.79 -7.84
N GLY A 247 -4.94 8.46 -7.42
CA GLY A 247 -4.86 9.81 -6.92
C GLY A 247 -5.80 10.14 -5.76
N TYR A 248 -5.63 11.38 -5.27
CA TYR A 248 -6.41 11.93 -4.17
C TYR A 248 -7.92 11.96 -4.47
N THR A 249 -8.30 12.29 -5.70
CA THR A 249 -9.72 12.34 -6.11
C THR A 249 -10.40 10.99 -5.98
N ASP A 250 -9.72 9.93 -6.48
CA ASP A 250 -10.19 8.55 -6.36
C ASP A 250 -10.34 8.15 -4.89
N GLN A 251 -9.31 8.42 -4.10
CA GLN A 251 -9.28 8.10 -2.67
C GLN A 251 -10.45 8.75 -1.93
N GLN A 252 -10.76 10.02 -2.19
CA GLN A 252 -11.86 10.73 -1.53
C GLN A 252 -13.23 10.18 -1.93
N ILE A 253 -13.47 9.94 -3.22
CA ILE A 253 -14.75 9.39 -3.71
C ILE A 253 -14.97 8.00 -3.15
N PHE A 254 -14.00 7.09 -3.28
CA PHE A 254 -14.14 5.73 -2.75
C PHE A 254 -14.28 5.70 -1.22
N ALA A 255 -13.60 6.59 -0.49
CA ALA A 255 -13.75 6.71 0.96
C ALA A 255 -15.18 7.15 1.36
N LYS A 256 -15.82 8.00 0.55
CA LYS A 256 -17.23 8.40 0.76
C LYS A 256 -18.21 7.28 0.42
N LEU A 257 -17.91 6.44 -0.57
CA LEU A 257 -18.76 5.33 -0.99
C LEU A 257 -18.59 4.09 -0.12
N LEU A 258 -17.44 3.92 0.54
CA LEU A 258 -17.11 2.75 1.36
C LEU A 258 -18.16 2.39 2.43
N PRO A 259 -18.82 3.34 3.14
CA PRO A 259 -19.87 3.02 4.10
C PRO A 259 -21.14 2.40 3.50
N PHE A 260 -21.33 2.49 2.17
CA PHE A 260 -22.54 2.06 1.48
C PHE A 260 -22.43 0.69 0.81
N ILE A 261 -21.26 0.03 0.89
CA ILE A 261 -21.12 -1.35 0.44
C ILE A 261 -21.93 -2.31 1.30
N ASP A 262 -22.46 -3.36 0.69
CA ASP A 262 -23.22 -4.38 1.39
C ASP A 262 -22.30 -5.30 2.20
N GLY A 263 -22.59 -5.41 3.49
CA GLY A 263 -21.87 -6.27 4.40
C GLY A 263 -20.87 -5.53 5.30
N ALA A 264 -21.28 -5.29 6.55
CA ALA A 264 -20.47 -4.64 7.61
C ALA A 264 -19.07 -5.26 7.82
N LYS A 265 -18.79 -6.45 7.30
CA LYS A 265 -17.49 -7.13 7.37
C LYS A 265 -16.47 -6.65 6.32
N GLY A 266 -16.93 -6.09 5.20
CA GLY A 266 -16.06 -5.65 4.11
C GLY A 266 -15.44 -4.28 4.35
N SER A 267 -16.18 -3.34 4.96
CA SER A 267 -15.72 -1.98 5.20
C SER A 267 -14.84 -1.82 6.44
N ALA A 268 -15.06 -2.68 7.47
CA ALA A 268 -14.27 -2.63 8.69
C ALA A 268 -12.80 -3.00 8.44
N GLY A 269 -11.90 -2.08 8.71
CA GLY A 269 -10.45 -2.26 8.52
C GLY A 269 -9.99 -2.09 7.07
N THR A 270 -10.84 -1.62 6.15
CA THR A 270 -10.44 -1.26 4.78
C THR A 270 -9.85 0.15 4.77
N GLY A 271 -8.61 0.27 4.28
CA GLY A 271 -7.96 1.55 4.02
C GLY A 271 -7.91 1.81 2.51
N ILE A 272 -8.25 3.04 2.09
CA ILE A 272 -8.09 3.48 0.70
C ILE A 272 -6.93 4.46 0.65
N ILE A 273 -5.90 4.13 -0.12
CA ILE A 273 -4.61 4.85 -0.14
C ILE A 273 -4.36 5.35 -1.55
N ASP A 274 -4.26 6.66 -1.73
CA ASP A 274 -3.74 7.21 -2.98
C ASP A 274 -2.22 7.02 -3.04
N VAL A 275 -1.72 6.72 -4.23
CA VAL A 275 -0.29 6.45 -4.45
C VAL A 275 0.43 7.62 -5.14
N GLY A 276 -0.30 8.64 -5.56
CA GLY A 276 0.24 9.83 -6.22
C GLY A 276 0.55 9.66 -7.71
N GLY A 277 -0.14 8.71 -8.38
CA GLY A 277 -0.11 8.53 -9.83
C GLY A 277 0.00 7.07 -10.29
N LYS A 278 -0.42 6.81 -11.52
CA LYS A 278 -0.53 5.45 -12.09
C LYS A 278 0.78 4.66 -12.09
N ASP A 279 1.91 5.30 -12.29
CA ASP A 279 3.22 4.63 -12.29
C ASP A 279 3.60 4.07 -10.92
N GLU A 280 3.14 4.71 -9.84
CA GLU A 280 3.41 4.26 -8.47
C GLU A 280 2.58 3.04 -8.09
N LEU A 281 1.39 2.81 -8.71
CA LEU A 281 0.58 1.61 -8.48
C LEU A 281 1.35 0.32 -8.70
N GLY A 282 2.13 0.24 -9.79
CA GLY A 282 2.97 -0.92 -10.07
C GLY A 282 4.03 -1.15 -8.98
N VAL A 283 4.62 -0.07 -8.45
CA VAL A 283 5.62 -0.17 -7.37
C VAL A 283 4.99 -0.70 -6.08
N PHE A 284 3.82 -0.17 -5.68
CA PHE A 284 3.08 -0.68 -4.53
C PHE A 284 2.68 -2.15 -4.71
N PHE A 285 2.21 -2.53 -5.89
CA PHE A 285 1.90 -3.92 -6.23
C PHE A 285 3.10 -4.83 -6.01
N LYS A 286 4.29 -4.41 -6.46
CA LYS A 286 5.54 -5.16 -6.28
C LYS A 286 5.95 -5.26 -4.82
N VAL A 287 5.92 -4.16 -4.07
CA VAL A 287 6.23 -4.15 -2.63
C VAL A 287 5.31 -5.10 -1.87
N CYS A 288 4.00 -5.00 -2.09
CA CYS A 288 3.02 -5.85 -1.45
C CYS A 288 3.23 -7.33 -1.80
N SER A 289 3.52 -7.64 -3.06
CA SER A 289 3.81 -9.00 -3.51
C SER A 289 5.04 -9.59 -2.81
N LEU A 290 6.13 -8.83 -2.71
CA LEU A 290 7.36 -9.25 -2.03
C LEU A 290 7.17 -9.42 -0.52
N LEU A 291 6.43 -8.52 0.12
CA LEU A 291 6.10 -8.58 1.54
C LEU A 291 4.95 -9.55 1.84
N GLY A 292 4.28 -10.10 0.82
CA GLY A 292 3.14 -11.00 0.99
C GLY A 292 1.94 -10.33 1.64
N THR A 293 1.82 -9.00 1.56
CA THR A 293 0.66 -8.26 2.06
C THR A 293 -0.51 -8.37 1.09
N ASP A 294 -1.72 -8.22 1.60
CA ASP A 294 -2.92 -8.20 0.76
C ASP A 294 -3.03 -6.82 0.08
N CYS A 295 -2.70 -6.78 -1.20
CA CYS A 295 -2.74 -5.57 -2.02
C CYS A 295 -3.89 -5.68 -3.00
N ARG A 296 -4.73 -4.65 -3.05
CA ARG A 296 -5.81 -4.50 -4.01
C ARG A 296 -5.68 -3.15 -4.67
N ILE A 297 -5.88 -3.10 -5.97
CA ILE A 297 -5.70 -1.89 -6.75
C ILE A 297 -6.99 -1.61 -7.51
N ILE A 298 -7.44 -0.37 -7.48
CA ILE A 298 -8.43 0.14 -8.44
C ILE A 298 -7.67 1.15 -9.31
N SER A 299 -7.72 0.94 -10.62
CA SER A 299 -6.97 1.77 -11.59
C SER A 299 -7.85 2.21 -12.74
N ASP A 300 -7.46 3.30 -13.39
CA ASP A 300 -8.08 3.79 -14.60
C ASP A 300 -7.87 2.84 -15.79
N LEU A 301 -8.73 2.94 -16.80
CA LEU A 301 -8.70 2.08 -17.98
C LEU A 301 -7.41 2.21 -18.79
N ASP A 302 -6.82 3.40 -18.82
CA ASP A 302 -5.59 3.68 -19.57
C ASP A 302 -4.37 2.94 -19.03
N SER A 303 -4.42 2.48 -17.77
CA SER A 303 -3.37 1.69 -17.15
C SER A 303 -3.15 0.32 -17.82
N LEU A 304 -4.13 -0.15 -18.62
CA LEU A 304 -4.01 -1.37 -19.44
C LEU A 304 -3.01 -1.24 -20.59
N PHE A 305 -2.83 -0.02 -21.12
CA PHE A 305 -2.05 0.15 -22.36
C PHE A 305 -0.60 0.46 -22.06
N GLN A 306 -0.32 1.43 -21.19
CA GLN A 306 1.03 1.78 -20.83
C GLN A 306 1.14 2.13 -19.34
N SER A 307 1.66 1.21 -18.55
CA SER A 307 1.95 1.45 -17.13
C SER A 307 2.87 0.38 -16.57
N LYS A 308 3.57 0.70 -15.49
CA LYS A 308 4.31 -0.30 -14.70
C LYS A 308 3.37 -1.35 -14.10
N LEU A 309 2.13 -0.96 -13.80
CA LEU A 309 1.12 -1.88 -13.31
C LEU A 309 0.84 -3.00 -14.32
N ARG A 310 0.68 -2.67 -15.63
CA ARG A 310 0.55 -3.65 -16.72
C ARG A 310 1.68 -4.67 -16.71
N GLU A 311 2.93 -4.21 -16.67
CA GLU A 311 4.11 -5.08 -16.67
C GLU A 311 4.08 -6.07 -15.50
N MET A 312 3.76 -5.58 -14.30
CA MET A 312 3.69 -6.38 -13.08
C MET A 312 2.54 -7.39 -13.11
N VAL A 313 1.34 -6.98 -13.56
CA VAL A 313 0.17 -7.86 -13.63
C VAL A 313 0.33 -8.93 -14.70
N CYS A 314 0.93 -8.61 -15.86
CA CYS A 314 1.21 -9.58 -16.92
C CYS A 314 2.18 -10.69 -16.46
N SER A 315 3.06 -10.40 -15.52
CA SER A 315 3.98 -11.38 -14.94
C SER A 315 3.43 -12.08 -13.68
N ASP A 316 2.25 -11.71 -13.20
CA ASP A 316 1.69 -12.26 -11.96
C ASP A 316 1.20 -13.71 -12.13
N PRO A 317 1.65 -14.65 -11.29
CA PRO A 317 1.29 -16.06 -11.41
C PRO A 317 -0.21 -16.31 -11.19
N ARG A 318 -0.95 -15.43 -10.50
CA ARG A 318 -2.39 -15.54 -10.29
C ARG A 318 -3.16 -15.33 -11.58
N CYS A 319 -2.76 -14.35 -12.39
CA CYS A 319 -3.33 -14.13 -13.73
C CYS A 319 -3.07 -15.32 -14.64
N LYS A 320 -1.83 -15.83 -14.66
CA LYS A 320 -1.45 -17.01 -15.43
C LYS A 320 -2.28 -18.23 -15.03
N GLY A 321 -2.32 -18.56 -13.75
CA GLY A 321 -3.08 -19.71 -13.24
C GLY A 321 -4.60 -19.58 -13.46
N TRP A 322 -5.15 -18.36 -13.49
CA TRP A 322 -6.55 -18.14 -13.82
C TRP A 322 -6.80 -18.40 -15.31
N LEU A 323 -5.97 -17.87 -16.21
CA LEU A 323 -6.07 -18.07 -17.65
C LEU A 323 -5.96 -19.57 -18.03
N GLU A 324 -5.00 -20.28 -17.44
CA GLU A 324 -4.85 -21.73 -17.63
C GLU A 324 -6.12 -22.52 -17.27
N LYS A 325 -6.74 -22.19 -16.12
CA LYS A 325 -7.99 -22.83 -15.68
C LYS A 325 -9.19 -22.52 -16.57
N GLN A 326 -9.23 -21.35 -17.20
CA GLN A 326 -10.31 -20.95 -18.08
C GLN A 326 -10.10 -21.39 -19.54
N TYR A 327 -8.86 -21.75 -19.92
CA TYR A 327 -8.51 -22.00 -21.32
C TYR A 327 -9.43 -22.99 -22.02
N GLU A 328 -9.68 -24.16 -21.44
CA GLU A 328 -10.55 -25.18 -22.04
C GLU A 328 -11.98 -24.66 -22.22
N ARG A 329 -12.51 -23.91 -21.26
CA ARG A 329 -13.87 -23.34 -21.30
C ARG A 329 -13.99 -22.23 -22.33
N GLN A 330 -12.93 -21.49 -22.58
CA GLN A 330 -12.88 -20.35 -23.50
C GLN A 330 -12.29 -20.73 -24.88
N LEU A 331 -11.97 -21.99 -25.11
CA LEU A 331 -11.33 -22.44 -26.35
C LEU A 331 -12.05 -21.98 -27.63
N PRO A 332 -13.39 -22.06 -27.74
CA PRO A 332 -14.08 -21.56 -28.92
C PRO A 332 -13.86 -20.07 -29.18
N PHE A 333 -13.83 -19.29 -28.13
CA PHE A 333 -13.55 -17.86 -28.20
C PHE A 333 -12.10 -17.56 -28.63
N TYR A 334 -11.13 -18.31 -28.08
CA TYR A 334 -9.74 -18.18 -28.50
C TYR A 334 -9.55 -18.54 -29.98
N GLN A 335 -10.23 -19.58 -30.46
CA GLN A 335 -10.20 -20.00 -31.87
C GLN A 335 -10.83 -18.99 -32.83
N ASP A 336 -11.79 -18.19 -32.36
CA ASP A 336 -12.37 -17.10 -33.14
C ASP A 336 -11.45 -15.87 -33.26
N ILE A 337 -10.68 -15.58 -32.22
CA ILE A 337 -9.83 -14.37 -32.16
C ILE A 337 -8.40 -14.62 -32.65
N PHE A 338 -7.84 -15.80 -32.36
CA PHE A 338 -6.45 -16.14 -32.63
C PHE A 338 -6.30 -17.10 -33.78
N SER A 339 -5.26 -16.91 -34.58
CA SER A 339 -4.86 -17.86 -35.60
C SER A 339 -4.34 -19.17 -34.98
N LYS A 340 -4.37 -20.26 -35.74
CA LYS A 340 -3.80 -21.57 -35.31
C LYS A 340 -2.32 -21.45 -34.91
N LYS A 341 -1.57 -20.55 -35.54
CA LYS A 341 -0.15 -20.31 -35.23
C LYS A 341 0.02 -19.60 -33.88
N GLU A 342 -0.84 -18.65 -33.55
CA GLU A 342 -0.83 -17.96 -32.26
C GLU A 342 -1.26 -18.91 -31.13
N LEU A 343 -2.25 -19.78 -31.37
CA LEU A 343 -2.71 -20.80 -30.41
C LEU A 343 -1.71 -21.94 -30.16
N ALA A 344 -0.68 -22.08 -30.98
CA ALA A 344 0.40 -23.02 -30.73
C ALA A 344 1.33 -22.57 -29.58
N HIS A 345 1.23 -21.32 -29.16
CA HIS A 345 1.96 -20.76 -28.03
C HIS A 345 1.04 -20.64 -26.80
N GLU A 346 1.65 -20.52 -25.62
CA GLU A 346 0.94 -20.28 -24.38
C GLU A 346 0.16 -18.94 -24.45
N ILE A 347 -1.13 -18.97 -24.05
CA ILE A 347 -1.97 -17.76 -23.95
C ILE A 347 -1.60 -17.02 -22.67
N THR A 348 -0.96 -15.89 -22.82
CA THR A 348 -0.58 -15.00 -21.72
C THR A 348 -1.45 -13.74 -21.70
N LEU A 349 -1.55 -13.10 -20.55
CA LEU A 349 -2.27 -11.82 -20.41
C LEU A 349 -1.71 -10.75 -21.38
N GLU A 350 -0.39 -10.70 -21.52
CA GLU A 350 0.28 -9.79 -22.47
C GLU A 350 -0.12 -10.05 -23.91
N LEU A 351 -0.29 -11.31 -24.31
CA LEU A 351 -0.77 -11.67 -25.65
C LEU A 351 -2.20 -11.18 -25.89
N LEU A 352 -3.07 -11.34 -24.87
CA LEU A 352 -4.46 -10.87 -24.92
C LEU A 352 -4.53 -9.35 -25.07
N ILE A 353 -3.76 -8.62 -24.27
CA ILE A 353 -3.73 -7.15 -24.32
C ILE A 353 -3.19 -6.68 -25.69
N ARG A 354 -2.09 -7.23 -26.18
CA ARG A 354 -1.57 -6.89 -27.52
C ARG A 354 -2.56 -7.19 -28.64
N LYS A 355 -3.35 -8.24 -28.50
CA LYS A 355 -4.40 -8.55 -29.48
C LYS A 355 -5.50 -7.51 -29.43
N LEU A 356 -5.93 -7.13 -28.21
CA LEU A 356 -6.90 -6.07 -28.00
C LEU A 356 -6.41 -4.74 -28.62
N GLU A 357 -5.17 -4.34 -28.37
CA GLU A 357 -4.57 -3.11 -28.93
C GLU A 357 -4.61 -3.10 -30.46
N LYS A 358 -4.26 -4.22 -31.10
CA LYS A 358 -4.32 -4.32 -32.57
C LYS A 358 -5.74 -4.16 -33.10
N MET A 359 -6.73 -4.77 -32.43
CA MET A 359 -8.13 -4.68 -32.83
C MET A 359 -8.66 -3.24 -32.63
N LEU A 360 -8.32 -2.58 -31.53
CA LEU A 360 -8.69 -1.20 -31.25
C LEU A 360 -8.13 -0.25 -32.32
N VAL A 361 -6.84 -0.36 -32.66
CA VAL A 361 -6.23 0.46 -33.72
C VAL A 361 -6.90 0.21 -35.07
N GLN A 362 -7.21 -1.05 -35.40
CA GLN A 362 -7.89 -1.39 -36.64
C GLN A 362 -9.28 -0.75 -36.73
N VAL A 363 -10.08 -0.83 -35.68
CA VAL A 363 -11.40 -0.20 -35.61
C VAL A 363 -11.27 1.32 -35.59
N GLY A 364 -10.35 1.87 -34.79
CA GLY A 364 -10.14 3.31 -34.67
C GLY A 364 -9.77 3.98 -35.99
N ASN A 365 -8.89 3.38 -36.79
CA ASN A 365 -8.52 3.92 -38.11
C ASN A 365 -9.73 4.04 -39.05
N ILE A 366 -10.68 3.13 -38.95
CA ILE A 366 -11.90 3.18 -39.78
C ILE A 366 -12.87 4.20 -39.24
N LEU A 367 -13.02 4.29 -37.90
CA LEU A 367 -13.93 5.24 -37.25
C LEU A 367 -13.51 6.70 -37.48
N VAL A 368 -12.21 6.97 -37.58
CA VAL A 368 -11.68 8.32 -37.87
C VAL A 368 -12.05 8.82 -39.28
N GLU A 369 -12.14 7.90 -40.25
CA GLU A 369 -12.51 8.24 -41.64
C GLU A 369 -14.04 8.33 -41.85
N PHE A 370 -14.83 8.11 -40.80
CA PHE A 370 -16.29 8.09 -40.91
C PHE A 370 -16.87 9.50 -41.02
N ASP A 371 -17.84 9.68 -41.90
CA ASP A 371 -18.53 10.98 -42.10
C ASP A 371 -19.60 11.18 -41.01
N VAL A 372 -19.30 12.03 -40.03
CA VAL A 372 -20.15 12.35 -38.89
C VAL A 372 -21.46 13.06 -39.31
N THR A 373 -21.47 13.72 -40.46
CA THR A 373 -22.64 14.53 -40.91
C THR A 373 -23.89 13.69 -41.22
N MET A 374 -23.71 12.36 -41.35
CA MET A 374 -24.80 11.43 -41.66
C MET A 374 -25.40 10.76 -40.41
N ILE A 375 -24.91 11.04 -39.22
CA ILE A 375 -25.31 10.40 -37.98
C ILE A 375 -26.20 11.34 -37.17
N LEU A 376 -27.33 10.82 -36.69
CA LEU A 376 -28.31 11.59 -35.91
C LEU A 376 -28.19 11.36 -34.39
N GLU A 377 -27.52 10.29 -33.98
CA GLU A 377 -27.32 9.94 -32.57
C GLU A 377 -26.21 10.81 -31.96
N GLU A 378 -26.57 11.66 -31.02
CA GLU A 378 -25.65 12.63 -30.37
C GLU A 378 -24.43 11.93 -29.71
N ASP A 379 -24.61 10.80 -29.03
CA ASP A 379 -23.54 10.08 -28.37
C ASP A 379 -22.53 9.49 -29.35
N VAL A 380 -23.00 9.01 -30.52
CA VAL A 380 -22.15 8.46 -31.59
C VAL A 380 -21.38 9.61 -32.26
N CYS A 381 -22.05 10.72 -32.54
CA CYS A 381 -21.41 11.91 -33.08
C CYS A 381 -20.29 12.42 -32.15
N ALA A 382 -20.58 12.61 -30.86
CA ALA A 382 -19.62 13.08 -29.87
C ALA A 382 -18.41 12.15 -29.75
N PHE A 383 -18.62 10.85 -29.86
CA PHE A 383 -17.55 9.88 -29.87
C PHE A 383 -16.65 10.01 -31.11
N LEU A 384 -17.24 10.06 -32.31
CA LEU A 384 -16.49 10.14 -33.56
C LEU A 384 -15.73 11.47 -33.68
N GLU A 385 -16.35 12.59 -33.33
CA GLU A 385 -15.67 13.90 -33.26
C GLU A 385 -14.48 13.87 -32.32
N LYS A 386 -14.61 13.23 -31.17
CA LYS A 386 -13.52 13.07 -30.22
C LYS A 386 -12.37 12.23 -30.79
N LEU A 387 -12.67 11.14 -31.50
CA LEU A 387 -11.66 10.30 -32.14
C LEU A 387 -10.93 11.05 -33.27
N GLN A 388 -11.67 11.80 -34.10
CA GLN A 388 -11.07 12.60 -35.17
C GLN A 388 -10.13 13.67 -34.60
N TYR A 389 -10.56 14.39 -33.56
CA TYR A 389 -9.72 15.35 -32.85
C TYR A 389 -8.44 14.74 -32.29
N LEU A 390 -8.53 13.52 -31.70
CA LEU A 390 -7.37 12.83 -31.18
C LEU A 390 -6.43 12.33 -32.28
N SER A 391 -6.97 11.90 -33.42
CA SER A 391 -6.18 11.42 -34.55
C SER A 391 -5.30 12.50 -35.18
N GLU A 392 -5.77 13.75 -35.18
CA GLU A 392 -5.01 14.90 -35.69
C GLU A 392 -3.81 15.28 -34.79
N LYS A 393 -3.78 14.83 -33.53
CA LYS A 393 -2.74 15.15 -32.54
C LYS A 393 -1.69 14.05 -32.34
N HIS A 394 -1.62 13.05 -33.18
CA HIS A 394 -0.81 11.84 -33.06
C HIS A 394 0.70 12.02 -33.18
N GLU A 395 1.34 12.96 -32.49
CA GLU A 395 2.80 13.07 -32.49
C GLU A 395 3.51 12.41 -31.31
N ASN A 396 2.78 11.96 -30.26
CA ASN A 396 3.35 11.40 -29.02
C ASN A 396 2.79 10.02 -28.67
N VAL A 397 3.60 9.19 -28.00
CA VAL A 397 3.22 7.84 -27.52
C VAL A 397 2.00 7.91 -26.58
N ASP A 398 1.94 8.88 -25.70
CA ASP A 398 0.80 9.10 -24.79
C ASP A 398 -0.52 9.36 -25.54
N ALA A 399 -0.46 9.99 -26.72
CA ALA A 399 -1.63 10.22 -27.55
C ALA A 399 -2.20 8.92 -28.15
N ILE A 400 -1.33 7.96 -28.47
CA ILE A 400 -1.75 6.65 -28.99
C ILE A 400 -2.49 5.83 -27.93
N ASP A 401 -2.03 5.85 -26.69
CA ASP A 401 -2.69 5.11 -25.60
C ASP A 401 -4.00 5.78 -25.18
N THR A 402 -4.05 7.10 -25.16
CA THR A 402 -5.31 7.85 -24.99
C THR A 402 -6.30 7.51 -26.11
N PHE A 403 -5.85 7.43 -27.35
CA PHE A 403 -6.68 7.05 -28.49
C PHE A 403 -7.28 5.64 -28.33
N LYS A 404 -6.45 4.63 -27.97
CA LYS A 404 -6.91 3.26 -27.68
C LYS A 404 -7.94 3.24 -26.54
N THR A 405 -7.66 4.01 -25.47
CA THR A 405 -8.55 4.12 -24.32
C THR A 405 -9.92 4.66 -24.72
N VAL A 406 -9.96 5.74 -25.51
CA VAL A 406 -11.21 6.34 -25.99
C VAL A 406 -12.00 5.40 -26.90
N ILE A 407 -11.31 4.67 -27.79
CA ILE A 407 -11.96 3.65 -28.63
C ILE A 407 -12.60 2.56 -27.77
N LEU A 408 -11.86 2.06 -26.77
CA LEU A 408 -12.39 1.04 -25.88
C LEU A 408 -13.59 1.54 -25.07
N GLN A 409 -13.52 2.77 -24.53
CA GLN A 409 -14.64 3.43 -23.86
C GLN A 409 -15.88 3.51 -24.74
N GLY A 410 -15.72 3.97 -25.99
CA GLY A 410 -16.82 4.05 -26.95
C GLY A 410 -17.43 2.68 -27.25
N ILE A 411 -16.60 1.67 -27.50
CA ILE A 411 -17.08 0.30 -27.76
C ILE A 411 -17.82 -0.27 -26.54
N MET A 412 -17.33 -0.05 -25.34
CA MET A 412 -17.98 -0.53 -24.11
C MET A 412 -19.32 0.18 -23.87
N LYS A 413 -19.42 1.48 -24.16
CA LYS A 413 -20.58 2.34 -23.88
C LYS A 413 -21.65 2.26 -24.97
N ILE A 414 -21.27 2.46 -26.22
CA ILE A 414 -22.17 2.61 -27.38
C ILE A 414 -21.87 1.62 -28.52
N GLY A 415 -21.22 0.49 -28.20
CA GLY A 415 -20.81 -0.49 -29.23
C GLY A 415 -21.98 -1.10 -30.00
N ASP A 416 -23.13 -1.24 -29.36
CA ASP A 416 -24.33 -1.78 -30.01
C ASP A 416 -24.88 -0.77 -31.04
N GLU A 417 -24.93 0.53 -30.70
CA GLU A 417 -25.31 1.63 -31.60
C GLU A 417 -24.31 1.78 -32.75
N LEU A 418 -23.00 1.76 -32.44
CA LEU A 418 -21.94 1.83 -33.45
C LEU A 418 -22.06 0.71 -34.50
N SER A 419 -22.51 -0.48 -34.10
CA SER A 419 -22.63 -1.62 -35.01
C SER A 419 -23.57 -1.38 -36.17
N TYR A 420 -24.57 -0.52 -36.02
CA TYR A 420 -25.54 -0.15 -37.08
C TYR A 420 -24.94 0.71 -38.20
N PHE A 421 -23.89 1.48 -37.89
CA PHE A 421 -23.26 2.40 -38.83
C PHE A 421 -22.03 1.81 -39.51
N LEU A 422 -21.47 0.74 -38.99
CA LEU A 422 -20.22 0.18 -39.47
C LEU A 422 -20.40 -0.92 -40.52
N PRO A 423 -19.45 -1.05 -41.46
CA PRO A 423 -19.43 -2.19 -42.38
C PRO A 423 -19.37 -3.52 -41.61
N LEU A 424 -20.09 -4.54 -42.12
CA LEU A 424 -20.23 -5.84 -41.47
C LEU A 424 -18.92 -6.42 -40.90
N PRO A 425 -17.78 -6.44 -41.62
CA PRO A 425 -16.53 -7.00 -41.07
C PRO A 425 -16.02 -6.29 -39.82
N ILE A 426 -16.35 -4.98 -39.68
CA ILE A 426 -15.92 -4.18 -38.54
C ILE A 426 -16.95 -4.26 -37.42
N ALA A 427 -18.23 -4.22 -37.74
CA ALA A 427 -19.30 -4.42 -36.77
C ALA A 427 -19.15 -5.73 -36.00
N GLU A 428 -18.70 -6.82 -36.67
CA GLU A 428 -18.40 -8.11 -36.04
C GLU A 428 -17.20 -8.06 -35.09
N LEU A 429 -16.29 -7.08 -35.21
CA LEU A 429 -15.17 -6.93 -34.29
C LEU A 429 -15.58 -6.34 -32.92
N LEU A 430 -16.65 -5.53 -32.87
CA LEU A 430 -17.06 -4.86 -31.64
C LEU A 430 -17.43 -5.85 -30.52
N PRO A 431 -18.28 -6.88 -30.73
CA PRO A 431 -18.52 -7.90 -29.72
C PRO A 431 -17.27 -8.69 -29.33
N ARG A 432 -16.37 -8.95 -30.29
CA ARG A 432 -15.10 -9.62 -30.01
C ARG A 432 -14.19 -8.79 -29.10
N ILE A 433 -14.07 -7.48 -29.35
CA ILE A 433 -13.34 -6.53 -28.49
C ILE A 433 -13.96 -6.51 -27.10
N LYS A 434 -15.28 -6.37 -26.97
CA LYS A 434 -16.00 -6.36 -25.70
C LYS A 434 -15.76 -7.65 -24.89
N ASN A 435 -15.86 -8.81 -25.53
CA ASN A 435 -15.60 -10.10 -24.89
C ASN A 435 -14.13 -10.27 -24.49
N LEU A 436 -13.18 -9.84 -25.34
CA LEU A 436 -11.75 -9.90 -25.05
C LEU A 436 -11.40 -8.97 -23.87
N SER A 437 -11.97 -7.78 -23.82
CA SER A 437 -11.78 -6.85 -22.71
C SER A 437 -12.31 -7.42 -21.39
N ASN A 438 -13.50 -8.02 -21.40
CA ASN A 438 -14.07 -8.68 -20.23
C ASN A 438 -13.20 -9.86 -19.74
N LEU A 439 -12.64 -10.64 -20.66
CA LEU A 439 -11.71 -11.71 -20.31
C LEU A 439 -10.42 -11.16 -19.66
N ILE A 440 -9.88 -10.07 -20.23
CA ILE A 440 -8.70 -9.38 -19.67
C ILE A 440 -9.01 -8.85 -18.28
N PHE A 441 -10.13 -8.15 -18.09
CA PHE A 441 -10.53 -7.65 -16.77
C PHE A 441 -10.66 -8.77 -15.74
N ALA A 442 -11.31 -9.88 -16.10
CA ALA A 442 -11.44 -11.01 -15.19
C ALA A 442 -10.09 -11.69 -14.87
N ALA A 443 -9.15 -11.73 -15.82
CA ALA A 443 -7.80 -12.24 -15.57
C ALA A 443 -7.01 -11.31 -14.63
N ILE A 444 -7.14 -10.00 -14.78
CA ILE A 444 -6.50 -8.98 -13.93
C ILE A 444 -7.11 -8.99 -12.51
N GLU A 445 -8.43 -9.16 -12.39
CA GLU A 445 -9.11 -9.32 -11.11
C GLU A 445 -8.57 -10.52 -10.31
N ALA A 446 -8.06 -11.56 -10.96
CA ALA A 446 -7.40 -12.68 -10.27
C ALA A 446 -6.12 -12.24 -9.54
N ALA A 447 -5.44 -11.20 -10.01
CA ALA A 447 -4.33 -10.54 -9.32
C ALA A 447 -4.79 -9.48 -8.33
N ARG A 448 -6.11 -9.30 -8.12
CA ARG A 448 -6.72 -8.29 -7.26
C ARG A 448 -6.49 -6.85 -7.75
N VAL A 449 -6.43 -6.69 -9.05
CA VAL A 449 -6.44 -5.39 -9.71
C VAL A 449 -7.77 -5.22 -10.43
N TYR A 450 -8.44 -4.12 -10.17
CA TYR A 450 -9.77 -3.78 -10.66
C TYR A 450 -9.65 -2.55 -11.53
N VAL A 451 -9.89 -2.72 -12.83
CA VAL A 451 -9.84 -1.61 -13.78
C VAL A 451 -11.24 -0.98 -13.86
N LEU A 452 -11.32 0.34 -13.92
CA LEU A 452 -12.54 1.10 -14.15
C LEU A 452 -12.95 0.98 -15.63
N PRO A 453 -13.98 0.19 -15.99
CA PRO A 453 -14.29 -0.12 -17.39
C PRO A 453 -14.73 1.10 -18.20
N GLU A 454 -15.30 2.11 -17.55
CA GLU A 454 -15.79 3.33 -18.21
C GLU A 454 -14.70 4.39 -18.40
N GLY A 455 -13.46 4.15 -17.90
CA GLY A 455 -12.32 5.03 -18.10
C GLY A 455 -11.60 5.40 -16.82
N CYS A 456 -11.88 6.57 -16.27
CA CYS A 456 -11.39 7.05 -14.97
C CYS A 456 -12.58 7.42 -14.08
N ILE A 457 -12.30 7.72 -12.80
CA ILE A 457 -13.37 7.96 -11.82
C ILE A 457 -14.35 9.07 -12.21
N GLU A 458 -13.86 10.08 -12.91
CA GLU A 458 -14.67 11.21 -13.35
C GLU A 458 -15.78 10.82 -14.35
N HIS A 459 -15.65 9.68 -15.04
CA HIS A 459 -16.71 9.17 -15.94
C HIS A 459 -17.92 8.59 -15.18
N TYR A 460 -17.78 8.37 -13.89
CA TYR A 460 -18.84 7.90 -12.99
C TYR A 460 -19.52 9.03 -12.23
N TYR A 461 -19.11 10.29 -12.47
CA TYR A 461 -19.73 11.46 -11.85
C TYR A 461 -21.12 11.68 -12.42
N THR A 462 -22.09 11.92 -11.54
CA THR A 462 -23.50 12.03 -11.90
C THR A 462 -23.92 13.45 -12.27
N GLN A 463 -23.16 14.46 -11.78
CA GLN A 463 -23.48 15.86 -12.00
C GLN A 463 -22.95 16.44 -13.31
N ASN A 464 -22.12 15.67 -14.00
CA ASN A 464 -21.51 16.10 -15.26
C ASN A 464 -21.49 14.94 -16.25
N ASN A 465 -22.04 15.13 -17.43
CA ASN A 465 -21.97 14.12 -18.48
C ASN A 465 -20.60 14.16 -19.16
N ILE A 466 -19.62 13.46 -18.57
CA ILE A 466 -18.26 13.34 -19.11
C ILE A 466 -18.21 12.06 -19.94
N LEU A 467 -18.06 12.22 -21.24
CA LEU A 467 -18.15 11.10 -22.16
C LEU A 467 -16.82 10.37 -22.36
N TYR A 468 -15.73 11.09 -22.63
CA TYR A 468 -14.45 10.50 -23.05
C TYR A 468 -13.23 11.26 -22.55
N MET A 469 -12.08 10.57 -22.42
CA MET A 469 -10.78 11.18 -22.12
C MET A 469 -10.25 12.02 -23.32
N PRO A 470 -9.31 12.95 -23.11
CA PRO A 470 -8.87 13.50 -21.83
C PRO A 470 -9.89 14.46 -21.22
N ILE A 471 -9.89 14.54 -19.89
CA ILE A 471 -10.82 15.37 -19.12
C ILE A 471 -10.12 16.66 -18.68
N SER A 472 -10.78 17.80 -18.87
CA SER A 472 -10.31 19.10 -18.38
C SER A 472 -11.09 19.55 -17.15
N GLY A 473 -10.45 20.31 -16.26
CA GLY A 473 -11.10 20.87 -15.08
C GLY A 473 -11.48 19.84 -14.01
N LYS A 474 -10.70 18.76 -13.86
CA LYS A 474 -10.95 17.67 -12.92
C LYS A 474 -11.23 18.14 -11.49
N ASP A 475 -10.50 19.13 -10.97
CA ASP A 475 -10.70 19.63 -9.61
C ASP A 475 -12.11 20.21 -9.41
N ARG A 476 -12.62 20.98 -10.38
CA ARG A 476 -13.97 21.53 -10.29
C ARG A 476 -15.04 20.44 -10.33
N LEU A 477 -14.88 19.48 -11.23
CA LEU A 477 -15.79 18.33 -11.35
C LEU A 477 -15.84 17.54 -10.05
N PHE A 478 -14.67 17.26 -9.47
CA PHE A 478 -14.53 16.56 -8.21
C PHE A 478 -15.23 17.28 -7.03
N HIS A 479 -15.03 18.59 -6.89
CA HIS A 479 -15.70 19.34 -5.81
C HIS A 479 -17.20 19.33 -5.96
N THR A 480 -17.73 19.52 -7.18
CA THR A 480 -19.17 19.46 -7.46
C THR A 480 -19.74 18.08 -7.08
N GLU A 481 -19.03 17.02 -7.44
CA GLU A 481 -19.46 15.65 -7.15
C GLU A 481 -19.43 15.32 -5.66
N LEU A 482 -18.40 15.77 -4.93
CA LEU A 482 -18.34 15.61 -3.46
C LEU A 482 -19.49 16.32 -2.75
N GLU A 483 -19.84 17.53 -3.18
CA GLU A 483 -20.99 18.27 -2.65
C GLU A 483 -22.29 17.51 -2.91
N HIS A 484 -22.44 16.94 -4.10
CA HIS A 484 -23.61 16.14 -4.45
C HIS A 484 -23.72 14.91 -3.56
N ILE A 485 -22.65 14.09 -3.44
CA ILE A 485 -22.63 12.90 -2.57
C ILE A 485 -22.99 13.27 -1.12
N ALA A 486 -22.54 14.42 -0.64
CA ALA A 486 -22.85 14.88 0.72
C ALA A 486 -24.30 15.35 0.89
N SER A 487 -25.01 15.68 -0.19
CA SER A 487 -26.37 16.23 -0.18
C SER A 487 -27.48 15.20 -0.32
N ILE A 488 -27.17 14.00 -0.85
CA ILE A 488 -28.15 12.95 -1.15
C ILE A 488 -28.19 11.87 -0.06
N ASP A 489 -29.29 11.13 0.01
CA ASP A 489 -29.46 10.07 0.98
C ASP A 489 -28.78 8.75 0.57
N ALA A 490 -28.68 7.81 1.53
CA ALA A 490 -28.03 6.52 1.32
C ALA A 490 -28.63 5.65 0.19
N SER A 491 -29.95 5.77 -0.05
CA SER A 491 -30.62 5.03 -1.13
C SER A 491 -30.27 5.59 -2.49
N GLN A 492 -30.22 6.92 -2.59
CA GLN A 492 -29.80 7.62 -3.80
C GLN A 492 -28.32 7.32 -4.12
N ILE A 493 -27.43 7.35 -3.12
CA ILE A 493 -26.01 7.01 -3.30
C ILE A 493 -25.87 5.59 -3.88
N ARG A 494 -26.57 4.60 -3.32
CA ARG A 494 -26.51 3.22 -3.82
C ARG A 494 -27.02 3.06 -5.24
N ASN A 495 -28.00 3.86 -5.64
CA ASN A 495 -28.55 3.81 -6.98
C ASN A 495 -27.64 4.52 -7.99
N GLU A 496 -27.26 5.75 -7.70
CA GLU A 496 -26.47 6.59 -8.62
C GLU A 496 -25.03 6.08 -8.80
N TYR A 497 -24.41 5.57 -7.74
CA TYR A 497 -23.03 5.06 -7.76
C TYR A 497 -22.92 3.53 -7.74
N SER A 498 -23.97 2.82 -8.17
CA SER A 498 -24.05 1.35 -8.12
C SER A 498 -22.84 0.67 -8.78
N ASN A 499 -22.34 1.19 -9.90
CA ASN A 499 -21.18 0.66 -10.61
C ASN A 499 -19.90 0.78 -9.78
N LEU A 500 -19.61 1.96 -9.21
CA LEU A 500 -18.45 2.16 -8.33
C LEU A 500 -18.54 1.35 -7.04
N ILE A 501 -19.72 1.29 -6.44
CA ILE A 501 -19.97 0.47 -5.25
C ILE A 501 -19.71 -1.01 -5.54
N SER A 502 -20.16 -1.51 -6.69
CA SER A 502 -19.90 -2.90 -7.09
C SER A 502 -18.41 -3.21 -7.27
N ILE A 503 -17.63 -2.28 -7.85
CA ILE A 503 -16.16 -2.42 -7.98
C ILE A 503 -15.52 -2.41 -6.59
N LEU A 504 -15.96 -1.50 -5.73
CA LEU A 504 -15.46 -1.39 -4.37
C LEU A 504 -15.77 -2.64 -3.55
N GLU A 505 -16.98 -3.19 -3.66
CA GLU A 505 -17.38 -4.45 -3.01
C GLU A 505 -16.48 -5.61 -3.44
N LYS A 506 -16.27 -5.79 -4.75
CA LYS A 506 -15.36 -6.82 -5.28
C LYS A 506 -13.94 -6.64 -4.70
N SER A 507 -13.48 -5.41 -4.59
CA SER A 507 -12.15 -5.11 -4.03
C SER A 507 -12.08 -5.33 -2.52
N CYS A 508 -13.19 -5.24 -1.77
CA CYS A 508 -13.27 -5.49 -0.33
C CYS A 508 -13.47 -6.96 0.04
N LEU A 509 -13.91 -7.81 -0.88
CA LEU A 509 -14.13 -9.21 -0.62
C LEU A 509 -12.81 -9.90 -0.26
N ARG A 510 -12.71 -10.36 0.99
CA ARG A 510 -11.62 -11.24 1.40
C ARG A 510 -11.78 -12.56 0.64
N SER A 511 -10.83 -12.92 -0.21
CA SER A 511 -10.73 -14.29 -0.69
C SER A 511 -10.54 -15.17 0.55
N ILE A 512 -11.57 -15.89 0.94
CA ILE A 512 -11.44 -17.01 1.86
C ILE A 512 -10.57 -18.01 1.11
N SER A 513 -9.28 -18.01 1.40
CA SER A 513 -8.40 -19.08 0.98
C SER A 513 -8.84 -20.33 1.74
N ILE A 514 -9.65 -21.14 1.06
CA ILE A 514 -9.98 -22.51 1.46
C ILE A 514 -8.75 -23.40 1.30
#